data_951e068dae948a7688bf0c7b7f9767cc
#
_entry.id   951e068dae948a7688bf0c7b7f9767cc
#
_cell.length_a   1.000
_cell.length_b   1.000
_cell.length_c   1.000
_cell.angle_alpha   90.00
_cell.angle_beta   90.00
_cell.angle_gamma   90.00
#
_symmetry.space_group_name_H-M   'P 1'
#
loop_
_entity.id
_entity.type
_entity.pdbx_description
1 polymer ?
#
loop_
_entity_poly.entity_id
_entity_poly.type
_entity_poly.pdbx_seq_one_letter_code
_entity_poly.pdbx_strand_id
1 'polypeptide(L)'
;MRRVTCTPGQDEALIVRAVDYHLRAGGARIRALICIHAAEQLGLPDVTSVVLATACELLHNASLVQDDVFDRELMRRDVESVWKTFGETVALCAGDLMLAGAFAILAELADTTQVAPAIQLTFRHTRSVIVGQGTEKTAIPVGLSEYEAVAIAKSASLLTLPLHLPLLVSDQSRFLPLAQTVAESFAVAYQIADDLGDYPQDQQVGALNVLSVVCCHGTVSLDQARTIAIDRAIELLRRCMDDAAQLPRNCSAVMLGHARAMLRKLEAKAIGQPTPIESMQYVG
;
A
#
# COMPACT_ATOMS: atom_id res chain seq x y z
N MET A 1 14.77 -12.35 -0.42
CA MET A 1 14.74 -11.61 0.84
C MET A 1 15.88 -11.94 1.82
N ARG A 2 16.36 -13.19 1.99
CA ARG A 2 17.46 -13.52 2.93
C ARG A 2 18.83 -12.91 2.61
N ARG A 3 19.08 -12.42 1.40
CA ARG A 3 20.40 -11.89 0.99
C ARG A 3 20.66 -10.42 1.40
N VAL A 4 19.64 -9.70 1.87
CA VAL A 4 19.78 -8.28 2.27
C VAL A 4 20.17 -8.10 3.74
N THR A 5 20.10 -9.17 4.54
CA THR A 5 20.50 -9.12 5.95
C THR A 5 21.96 -9.57 6.07
N CYS A 6 22.84 -8.61 6.41
CA CYS A 6 24.29 -8.81 6.60
C CYS A 6 24.67 -9.92 7.61
N THR A 7 25.94 -10.34 7.62
CA THR A 7 26.52 -11.31 8.56
C THR A 7 26.59 -10.73 9.98
N PRO A 8 25.93 -11.30 10.98
CA PRO A 8 25.68 -10.64 12.25
C PRO A 8 26.78 -10.71 13.31
N GLY A 9 26.97 -9.60 14.08
CA GLY A 9 27.42 -9.60 15.47
C GLY A 9 26.24 -9.91 16.43
N GLN A 10 26.47 -10.12 17.71
CA GLN A 10 25.42 -10.58 18.65
C GLN A 10 24.24 -9.60 18.82
N ASP A 11 24.46 -8.29 18.75
CA ASP A 11 23.41 -7.25 18.85
C ASP A 11 22.65 -7.08 17.53
N GLU A 12 23.30 -7.28 16.40
CA GLU A 12 22.71 -7.31 15.06
C GLU A 12 21.72 -8.48 14.92
N ALA A 13 21.96 -9.60 15.61
CA ALA A 13 21.09 -10.77 15.60
C ALA A 13 19.66 -10.47 16.10
N LEU A 14 19.46 -9.52 17.01
CA LEU A 14 18.14 -9.19 17.55
C LEU A 14 17.28 -8.43 16.51
N ILE A 15 17.85 -7.44 15.84
CA ILE A 15 17.16 -6.66 14.80
C ILE A 15 16.83 -7.56 13.60
N VAL A 16 17.77 -8.39 13.17
CA VAL A 16 17.56 -9.36 12.08
C VAL A 16 16.45 -10.38 12.45
N ARG A 17 16.41 -10.83 13.70
CA ARG A 17 15.34 -11.71 14.19
C ARG A 17 13.98 -11.01 14.19
N ALA A 18 13.93 -9.73 14.53
CA ALA A 18 12.69 -8.95 14.49
C ALA A 18 12.17 -8.78 13.06
N VAL A 19 13.06 -8.52 12.09
CA VAL A 19 12.72 -8.51 10.66
C VAL A 19 12.20 -9.88 10.19
N ASP A 20 12.91 -10.96 10.52
CA ASP A 20 12.51 -12.32 10.15
C ASP A 20 11.15 -12.71 10.78
N TYR A 21 10.91 -12.32 12.03
CA TYR A 21 9.65 -12.49 12.72
C TYR A 21 8.49 -11.80 11.98
N HIS A 22 8.65 -10.53 11.63
CA HIS A 22 7.64 -9.78 10.87
C HIS A 22 7.35 -10.41 9.51
N LEU A 23 8.40 -10.75 8.75
CA LEU A 23 8.26 -11.34 7.42
C LEU A 23 7.63 -12.73 7.43
N ARG A 24 7.80 -13.51 8.51
CA ARG A 24 7.18 -14.83 8.70
C ARG A 24 5.70 -14.75 9.07
N ALA A 25 5.23 -13.65 9.64
CA ALA A 25 3.82 -13.44 9.88
C ALA A 25 2.98 -13.45 8.58
N GLY A 26 3.64 -13.44 7.41
CA GLY A 26 3.00 -13.62 6.12
C GLY A 26 2.47 -12.33 5.51
N GLY A 27 1.22 -12.34 5.06
CA GLY A 27 0.57 -11.27 4.32
C GLY A 27 0.33 -11.63 2.85
N ALA A 28 -0.58 -10.94 2.19
CA ALA A 28 -1.03 -11.23 0.82
C ALA A 28 0.02 -10.92 -0.26
N ARG A 29 1.08 -10.16 0.07
CA ARG A 29 2.21 -9.79 -0.82
C ARG A 29 1.77 -9.20 -2.16
N ILE A 30 0.69 -8.44 -2.15
CA ILE A 30 0.05 -7.89 -3.35
C ILE A 30 1.02 -7.00 -4.13
N ARG A 31 1.87 -6.24 -3.44
CA ARG A 31 2.84 -5.34 -4.07
C ARG A 31 3.89 -6.11 -4.87
N ALA A 32 4.41 -7.20 -4.30
CA ALA A 32 5.30 -8.09 -5.03
C ALA A 32 4.61 -8.73 -6.23
N LEU A 33 3.37 -9.21 -6.09
CA LEU A 33 2.61 -9.83 -7.17
C LEU A 33 2.33 -8.84 -8.31
N ILE A 34 1.94 -7.61 -8.00
CA ILE A 34 1.75 -6.55 -9.00
C ILE A 34 3.07 -6.28 -9.72
N CYS A 35 4.18 -6.14 -8.99
CA CYS A 35 5.48 -5.81 -9.54
C CYS A 35 6.04 -6.94 -10.43
N ILE A 36 5.99 -8.18 -9.96
CA ILE A 36 6.45 -9.36 -10.74
C ILE A 36 5.65 -9.47 -12.02
N HIS A 37 4.30 -9.45 -11.92
CA HIS A 37 3.46 -9.54 -13.11
C HIS A 37 3.73 -8.39 -14.09
N ALA A 38 3.83 -7.15 -13.61
CA ALA A 38 4.13 -6.00 -14.46
C ALA A 38 5.48 -6.17 -15.17
N ALA A 39 6.51 -6.61 -14.45
CA ALA A 39 7.84 -6.84 -15.00
C ALA A 39 7.84 -7.94 -16.07
N GLU A 40 7.19 -9.08 -15.81
CA GLU A 40 7.03 -10.19 -16.76
C GLU A 40 6.31 -9.74 -18.04
N GLN A 41 5.19 -9.04 -17.91
CA GLN A 41 4.42 -8.55 -19.05
C GLN A 41 5.21 -7.52 -19.89
N LEU A 42 6.07 -6.75 -19.25
CA LEU A 42 6.94 -5.79 -19.92
C LEU A 42 8.19 -6.43 -20.53
N GLY A 43 8.43 -7.72 -20.27
CA GLY A 43 9.54 -8.51 -20.83
C GLY A 43 10.86 -8.36 -20.07
N LEU A 44 10.79 -7.97 -18.79
CA LEU A 44 11.98 -7.91 -17.95
C LEU A 44 12.44 -9.32 -17.50
N PRO A 45 13.75 -9.55 -17.34
CA PRO A 45 14.27 -10.83 -16.83
C PRO A 45 13.75 -11.13 -15.40
N ASP A 46 13.58 -12.42 -15.07
CA ASP A 46 13.11 -12.88 -13.75
C ASP A 46 13.94 -12.31 -12.60
N VAL A 47 15.28 -12.25 -12.75
CA VAL A 47 16.17 -11.68 -11.74
C VAL A 47 15.83 -10.20 -11.48
N THR A 48 15.60 -9.44 -12.52
CA THR A 48 15.17 -8.02 -12.43
C THR A 48 13.81 -7.93 -11.74
N SER A 49 12.85 -8.76 -12.12
CA SER A 49 11.51 -8.80 -11.52
C SER A 49 11.57 -9.05 -10.02
N VAL A 50 12.42 -9.98 -9.58
CA VAL A 50 12.63 -10.29 -8.16
C VAL A 50 13.28 -9.13 -7.42
N VAL A 51 14.27 -8.46 -8.00
CA VAL A 51 14.92 -7.26 -7.41
C VAL A 51 13.88 -6.17 -7.16
N LEU A 52 13.11 -5.81 -8.18
CA LEU A 52 12.11 -4.74 -8.09
C LEU A 52 11.00 -5.08 -7.10
N ALA A 53 10.47 -6.31 -7.13
CA ALA A 53 9.45 -6.77 -6.20
C ALA A 53 9.95 -6.81 -4.75
N THR A 54 11.20 -7.21 -4.53
CA THR A 54 11.82 -7.22 -3.20
C THR A 54 11.93 -5.81 -2.64
N ALA A 55 12.32 -4.82 -3.45
CA ALA A 55 12.35 -3.43 -3.02
C ALA A 55 10.96 -2.94 -2.59
N CYS A 56 9.92 -3.22 -3.38
CA CYS A 56 8.54 -2.85 -3.05
C CYS A 56 8.05 -3.47 -1.73
N GLU A 57 8.31 -4.76 -1.53
CA GLU A 57 7.89 -5.47 -0.31
C GLU A 57 8.66 -5.02 0.93
N LEU A 58 9.97 -4.76 0.81
CA LEU A 58 10.75 -4.25 1.94
C LEU A 58 10.24 -2.88 2.40
N LEU A 59 9.96 -1.96 1.46
CA LEU A 59 9.40 -0.66 1.79
C LEU A 59 8.03 -0.77 2.47
N HIS A 60 7.16 -1.63 1.95
CA HIS A 60 5.86 -1.84 2.55
C HIS A 60 5.96 -2.44 3.97
N ASN A 61 6.79 -3.46 4.15
CA ASN A 61 6.93 -4.06 5.48
C ASN A 61 7.64 -3.12 6.46
N ALA A 62 8.55 -2.25 5.99
CA ALA A 62 9.12 -1.18 6.80
C ALA A 62 8.04 -0.21 7.29
N SER A 63 7.14 0.25 6.39
CA SER A 63 6.06 1.14 6.80
C SER A 63 5.13 0.49 7.82
N LEU A 64 4.74 -0.79 7.65
CA LEU A 64 3.88 -1.49 8.60
C LEU A 64 4.48 -1.58 10.00
N VAL A 65 5.78 -1.90 10.09
CA VAL A 65 6.44 -1.97 11.41
C VAL A 65 6.52 -0.60 12.08
N GLN A 66 6.73 0.47 11.31
CA GLN A 66 6.74 1.84 11.83
C GLN A 66 5.33 2.31 12.21
N ASP A 67 4.32 2.02 11.39
CA ASP A 67 2.92 2.33 11.68
C ASP A 67 2.45 1.67 12.97
N ASP A 68 2.77 0.38 13.19
CA ASP A 68 2.46 -0.33 14.43
C ASP A 68 3.01 0.37 15.67
N VAL A 69 4.21 0.98 15.59
CA VAL A 69 4.80 1.78 16.67
C VAL A 69 4.04 3.09 16.89
N PHE A 70 3.72 3.81 15.79
CA PHE A 70 3.06 5.12 15.87
C PHE A 70 1.61 5.02 16.35
N ASP A 71 0.90 3.99 15.92
CA ASP A 71 -0.51 3.77 16.22
C ASP A 71 -0.73 2.88 17.46
N ARG A 72 0.37 2.39 18.07
CA ARG A 72 0.35 1.48 19.22
C ARG A 72 -0.42 0.20 18.95
N GLU A 73 -0.40 -0.29 17.72
CA GLU A 73 -1.05 -1.53 17.32
C GLU A 73 -0.39 -2.73 17.98
N LEU A 74 -1.17 -3.50 18.74
CA LEU A 74 -0.63 -4.62 19.52
C LEU A 74 -0.47 -5.89 18.67
N MET A 75 -1.27 -6.03 17.62
CA MET A 75 -1.34 -7.21 16.78
C MET A 75 -1.18 -6.85 15.31
N ARG A 76 -0.48 -7.70 14.56
CA ARG A 76 -0.35 -7.60 13.11
C ARG A 76 -0.43 -9.00 12.50
N ARG A 77 -1.40 -9.24 11.61
CA ARG A 77 -1.57 -10.55 10.93
C ARG A 77 -1.68 -11.71 11.92
N ASP A 78 -2.53 -11.54 12.95
CA ASP A 78 -2.81 -12.52 14.00
C ASP A 78 -1.62 -12.89 14.92
N VAL A 79 -0.51 -12.14 14.85
CA VAL A 79 0.61 -12.25 15.79
C VAL A 79 0.87 -10.91 16.48
N GLU A 80 1.57 -10.91 17.61
CA GLU A 80 1.98 -9.66 18.26
C GLU A 80 2.83 -8.81 17.29
N SER A 81 2.63 -7.50 17.29
CA SER A 81 3.46 -6.58 16.50
C SER A 81 4.92 -6.62 16.95
N VAL A 82 5.83 -6.19 16.07
CA VAL A 82 7.28 -6.21 16.36
C VAL A 82 7.61 -5.40 17.59
N TRP A 83 7.03 -4.21 17.75
CA TRP A 83 7.30 -3.37 18.91
C TRP A 83 6.78 -3.98 20.22
N LYS A 84 5.69 -4.72 20.16
CA LYS A 84 5.14 -5.43 21.32
C LYS A 84 6.04 -6.58 21.76
N THR A 85 6.58 -7.33 20.81
CA THR A 85 7.41 -8.53 21.06
C THR A 85 8.88 -8.18 21.39
N PHE A 86 9.47 -7.20 20.70
CA PHE A 86 10.91 -6.89 20.75
C PHE A 86 11.22 -5.51 21.36
N GLY A 87 10.20 -4.70 21.64
CA GLY A 87 10.35 -3.33 22.10
C GLY A 87 10.44 -2.30 20.95
N GLU A 88 10.10 -1.05 21.28
CA GLU A 88 9.96 0.05 20.32
C GLU A 88 11.27 0.34 19.58
N THR A 89 12.40 0.43 20.29
CA THR A 89 13.70 0.70 19.65
C THR A 89 14.07 -0.37 18.61
N VAL A 90 13.85 -1.65 18.92
CA VAL A 90 14.14 -2.74 17.99
C VAL A 90 13.21 -2.69 16.79
N ALA A 91 11.94 -2.36 16.99
CA ALA A 91 10.98 -2.22 15.90
C ALA A 91 11.38 -1.08 14.94
N LEU A 92 11.74 0.10 15.46
CA LEU A 92 12.20 1.21 14.62
C LEU A 92 13.46 0.81 13.84
N CYS A 93 14.46 0.22 14.49
CA CYS A 93 15.67 -0.26 13.81
C CYS A 93 15.36 -1.36 12.76
N ALA A 94 14.39 -2.23 13.02
CA ALA A 94 13.96 -3.24 12.03
C ALA A 94 13.30 -2.59 10.81
N GLY A 95 12.46 -1.56 11.01
CA GLY A 95 11.89 -0.74 9.95
C GLY A 95 12.97 -0.05 9.11
N ASP A 96 13.94 0.58 9.78
CA ASP A 96 15.06 1.27 9.12
C ASP A 96 15.95 0.30 8.33
N LEU A 97 16.19 -0.91 8.85
CA LEU A 97 16.96 -1.94 8.16
C LEU A 97 16.23 -2.41 6.89
N MET A 98 14.92 -2.61 6.94
CA MET A 98 14.13 -2.96 5.75
C MET A 98 14.09 -1.81 4.74
N LEU A 99 13.94 -0.57 5.21
CA LEU A 99 13.98 0.62 4.37
C LEU A 99 15.33 0.74 3.65
N ALA A 100 16.45 0.63 4.35
CA ALA A 100 17.79 0.66 3.77
C ALA A 100 18.00 -0.50 2.78
N GLY A 101 17.50 -1.70 3.15
CA GLY A 101 17.54 -2.88 2.31
C GLY A 101 16.79 -2.73 0.97
N ALA A 102 15.69 -1.96 0.96
CA ALA A 102 14.95 -1.67 -0.26
C ALA A 102 15.77 -0.85 -1.27
N PHE A 103 16.62 0.05 -0.80
CA PHE A 103 17.54 0.80 -1.68
C PHE A 103 18.74 -0.05 -2.07
N ALA A 104 19.28 -0.85 -1.15
CA ALA A 104 20.44 -1.68 -1.40
C ALA A 104 20.16 -2.76 -2.48
N ILE A 105 18.99 -3.39 -2.47
CA ILE A 105 18.63 -4.42 -3.46
C ILE A 105 18.55 -3.86 -4.89
N LEU A 106 18.20 -2.59 -5.06
CA LEU A 106 18.13 -1.96 -6.39
C LEU A 106 19.54 -1.83 -7.03
N ALA A 107 20.60 -1.84 -6.26
CA ALA A 107 21.96 -1.87 -6.78
C ALA A 107 22.33 -3.21 -7.45
N GLU A 108 21.52 -4.26 -7.25
CA GLU A 108 21.68 -5.58 -7.90
C GLU A 108 21.05 -5.62 -9.31
N LEU A 109 20.47 -4.54 -9.81
CA LEU A 109 19.99 -4.46 -11.19
C LEU A 109 21.15 -4.70 -12.17
N ALA A 110 20.94 -5.64 -13.10
CA ALA A 110 21.97 -6.02 -14.07
C ALA A 110 22.32 -4.86 -15.04
N ASP A 111 21.34 -4.05 -15.42
CA ASP A 111 21.58 -2.81 -16.15
C ASP A 111 21.90 -1.69 -15.16
N THR A 112 23.18 -1.37 -15.04
CA THR A 112 23.66 -0.34 -14.14
C THR A 112 23.17 1.08 -14.48
N THR A 113 22.72 1.32 -15.72
CA THR A 113 22.15 2.60 -16.14
C THR A 113 20.79 2.85 -15.50
N GLN A 114 20.07 1.81 -15.12
CA GLN A 114 18.77 1.87 -14.48
C GLN A 114 18.84 1.99 -12.95
N VAL A 115 19.99 1.74 -12.33
CA VAL A 115 20.15 1.76 -10.86
C VAL A 115 19.83 3.14 -10.28
N ALA A 116 20.47 4.20 -10.78
CA ALA A 116 20.25 5.55 -10.27
C ALA A 116 18.82 6.05 -10.51
N PRO A 117 18.21 5.88 -11.70
CA PRO A 117 16.80 6.19 -11.92
C PRO A 117 15.84 5.43 -10.99
N ALA A 118 16.05 4.12 -10.78
CA ALA A 118 15.22 3.30 -9.89
C ALA A 118 15.32 3.76 -8.43
N ILE A 119 16.53 4.06 -7.94
CA ILE A 119 16.75 4.61 -6.59
C ILE A 119 16.04 5.96 -6.45
N GLN A 120 16.18 6.86 -7.42
CA GLN A 120 15.53 8.19 -7.37
C GLN A 120 14.00 8.08 -7.39
N LEU A 121 13.44 7.18 -8.19
CA LEU A 121 12.01 6.92 -8.22
C LEU A 121 11.52 6.38 -6.88
N THR A 122 12.21 5.38 -6.35
CA THR A 122 11.92 4.77 -5.04
C THR A 122 12.00 5.82 -3.93
N PHE A 123 13.01 6.68 -3.93
CA PHE A 123 13.13 7.77 -2.96
C PHE A 123 11.93 8.73 -3.01
N ARG A 124 11.47 9.11 -4.22
CA ARG A 124 10.29 9.99 -4.35
C ARG A 124 9.06 9.37 -3.69
N HIS A 125 8.80 8.09 -3.93
CA HIS A 125 7.68 7.37 -3.32
C HIS A 125 7.84 7.24 -1.80
N THR A 126 9.02 6.85 -1.33
CA THR A 126 9.33 6.74 0.11
C THR A 126 9.18 8.09 0.83
N ARG A 127 9.71 9.16 0.24
CA ARG A 127 9.55 10.52 0.78
C ARG A 127 8.08 10.90 0.91
N SER A 128 7.27 10.60 -0.11
CA SER A 128 5.84 10.90 -0.09
C SER A 128 5.13 10.22 1.09
N VAL A 129 5.43 8.94 1.33
CA VAL A 129 4.87 8.19 2.47
C VAL A 129 5.30 8.77 3.81
N ILE A 130 6.60 9.04 3.98
CA ILE A 130 7.14 9.60 5.23
C ILE A 130 6.50 10.97 5.53
N VAL A 131 6.39 11.84 4.52
CA VAL A 131 5.75 13.15 4.68
C VAL A 131 4.26 13.00 4.96
N GLY A 132 3.56 12.09 4.24
CA GLY A 132 2.14 11.81 4.46
C GLY A 132 1.86 11.36 5.89
N GLN A 133 2.64 10.42 6.41
CA GLN A 133 2.52 9.94 7.79
C GLN A 133 2.73 11.06 8.84
N GLY A 134 3.66 11.97 8.58
CA GLY A 134 3.93 13.10 9.47
C GLY A 134 2.83 14.16 9.46
N THR A 135 2.03 14.27 8.41
CA THR A 135 0.99 15.30 8.24
C THR A 135 -0.42 14.83 8.63
N GLU A 136 -0.68 13.54 8.69
CA GLU A 136 -2.01 12.96 8.96
C GLU A 136 -2.61 13.45 10.29
N LYS A 137 -1.79 13.75 11.29
CA LYS A 137 -2.24 14.18 12.63
C LYS A 137 -2.60 15.69 12.73
N THR A 138 -2.42 16.46 11.66
CA THR A 138 -2.53 17.93 11.73
C THR A 138 -3.77 18.52 11.05
N ALA A 139 -4.49 17.78 10.21
CA ALA A 139 -5.65 18.29 9.50
C ALA A 139 -6.81 17.28 9.55
N ILE A 140 -7.94 17.70 10.12
CA ILE A 140 -9.20 16.94 10.02
C ILE A 140 -9.84 17.32 8.68
N PRO A 141 -10.04 16.37 7.74
CA PRO A 141 -10.68 16.63 6.47
C PRO A 141 -12.10 17.19 6.68
N VAL A 142 -12.42 18.27 5.97
CA VAL A 142 -13.75 18.91 6.04
C VAL A 142 -14.68 18.36 4.97
N GLY A 143 -14.16 17.61 3.98
CA GLY A 143 -14.95 17.05 2.91
C GLY A 143 -14.27 15.88 2.20
N LEU A 144 -15.03 15.25 1.31
CA LEU A 144 -14.58 14.03 0.61
C LEU A 144 -13.30 14.24 -0.21
N SER A 145 -13.14 15.40 -0.85
CA SER A 145 -11.93 15.72 -1.63
C SER A 145 -10.67 15.80 -0.76
N GLU A 146 -10.79 16.34 0.45
CA GLU A 146 -9.66 16.41 1.39
C GLU A 146 -9.36 15.03 1.98
N TYR A 147 -10.40 14.24 2.26
CA TYR A 147 -10.24 12.84 2.65
C TYR A 147 -9.48 12.03 1.58
N GLU A 148 -9.88 12.17 0.31
CA GLU A 148 -9.20 11.51 -0.82
C GLU A 148 -7.72 11.94 -0.90
N ALA A 149 -7.42 13.22 -0.70
CA ALA A 149 -6.04 13.70 -0.69
C ALA A 149 -5.21 13.05 0.43
N VAL A 150 -5.79 12.87 1.63
CA VAL A 150 -5.13 12.16 2.75
C VAL A 150 -4.93 10.69 2.40
N ALA A 151 -5.94 9.99 1.87
CA ALA A 151 -5.86 8.60 1.45
C ALA A 151 -4.78 8.38 0.37
N ILE A 152 -4.67 9.29 -0.60
CA ILE A 152 -3.62 9.28 -1.63
C ILE A 152 -2.24 9.44 -0.97
N ALA A 153 -2.08 10.45 -0.11
CA ALA A 153 -0.80 10.72 0.54
C ALA A 153 -0.30 9.53 1.37
N LYS A 154 -1.20 8.85 2.07
CA LYS A 154 -0.88 7.70 2.94
C LYS A 154 -0.59 6.43 2.14
N SER A 155 -1.44 6.06 1.20
CA SER A 155 -1.47 4.70 0.65
C SER A 155 -1.03 4.60 -0.80
N ALA A 156 -1.26 5.64 -1.64
CA ALA A 156 -1.09 5.52 -3.08
C ALA A 156 0.37 5.30 -3.49
N SER A 157 1.33 5.94 -2.83
CA SER A 157 2.74 5.87 -3.22
C SER A 157 3.31 4.44 -3.22
N LEU A 158 3.00 3.64 -2.17
CA LEU A 158 3.47 2.24 -2.10
C LEU A 158 2.64 1.27 -2.95
N LEU A 159 1.48 1.69 -3.45
CA LEU A 159 0.71 0.93 -4.44
C LEU A 159 1.09 1.29 -5.88
N THR A 160 1.63 2.49 -6.10
CA THR A 160 2.10 2.95 -7.40
C THR A 160 3.47 2.37 -7.74
N LEU A 161 4.38 2.31 -6.78
CA LEU A 161 5.77 1.88 -6.98
C LEU A 161 5.90 0.51 -7.68
N PRO A 162 5.07 -0.52 -7.37
CA PRO A 162 5.08 -1.81 -8.06
C PRO A 162 4.78 -1.76 -9.57
N LEU A 163 4.10 -0.72 -10.05
CA LEU A 163 3.91 -0.48 -11.49
C LEU A 163 5.01 0.44 -12.05
N HIS A 164 5.42 1.43 -11.27
CA HIS A 164 6.38 2.42 -11.72
C HIS A 164 7.77 1.85 -11.97
N LEU A 165 8.29 0.99 -11.08
CA LEU A 165 9.62 0.42 -11.25
C LEU A 165 9.74 -0.43 -12.51
N PRO A 166 8.83 -1.39 -12.80
CA PRO A 166 8.88 -2.14 -14.07
C PRO A 166 8.73 -1.25 -15.31
N LEU A 167 7.84 -0.24 -15.28
CA LEU A 167 7.68 0.71 -16.39
C LEU A 167 8.94 1.53 -16.63
N LEU A 168 9.61 1.98 -15.57
CA LEU A 168 10.88 2.70 -15.67
C LEU A 168 11.97 1.83 -16.30
N VAL A 169 12.19 0.63 -15.73
CA VAL A 169 13.30 -0.27 -16.11
C VAL A 169 13.10 -0.88 -17.50
N SER A 170 11.87 -0.92 -18.00
CA SER A 170 11.53 -1.37 -19.36
C SER A 170 11.44 -0.25 -20.40
N ASP A 171 11.96 0.96 -20.09
CA ASP A 171 11.91 2.14 -20.95
C ASP A 171 10.49 2.60 -21.34
N GLN A 172 9.50 2.29 -20.49
CA GLN A 172 8.10 2.71 -20.65
C GLN A 172 7.72 3.89 -19.75
N SER A 173 8.67 4.76 -19.41
CA SER A 173 8.50 5.90 -18.47
C SER A 173 7.38 6.86 -18.87
N ARG A 174 7.00 6.92 -20.15
CA ARG A 174 5.84 7.72 -20.65
C ARG A 174 4.52 7.35 -19.98
N PHE A 175 4.41 6.12 -19.45
CA PHE A 175 3.19 5.63 -18.80
C PHE A 175 3.17 5.84 -17.28
N LEU A 176 4.23 6.39 -16.68
CA LEU A 176 4.27 6.65 -15.23
C LEU A 176 3.11 7.54 -14.74
N PRO A 177 2.74 8.65 -15.43
CA PRO A 177 1.60 9.46 -14.98
C PRO A 177 0.27 8.69 -14.99
N LEU A 178 0.05 7.85 -15.99
CA LEU A 178 -1.16 7.02 -16.08
C LEU A 178 -1.18 5.95 -14.98
N ALA A 179 -0.05 5.28 -14.73
CA ALA A 179 0.07 4.30 -13.66
C ALA A 179 -0.14 4.94 -12.27
N GLN A 180 0.28 6.20 -12.07
CA GLN A 180 -0.02 6.98 -10.88
C GLN A 180 -1.53 7.15 -10.70
N THR A 181 -2.24 7.62 -11.72
CA THR A 181 -3.72 7.81 -11.67
C THR A 181 -4.45 6.51 -11.37
N VAL A 182 -4.02 5.39 -11.96
CA VAL A 182 -4.56 4.05 -11.72
C VAL A 182 -4.41 3.66 -10.25
N ALA A 183 -3.20 3.79 -9.71
CA ALA A 183 -2.91 3.42 -8.32
C ALA A 183 -3.59 4.34 -7.30
N GLU A 184 -3.69 5.64 -7.56
CA GLU A 184 -4.40 6.60 -6.72
C GLU A 184 -5.90 6.28 -6.66
N SER A 185 -6.54 6.06 -7.80
CA SER A 185 -7.95 5.68 -7.86
C SER A 185 -8.22 4.38 -7.11
N PHE A 186 -7.34 3.39 -7.26
CA PHE A 186 -7.44 2.13 -6.52
C PHE A 186 -7.24 2.33 -5.01
N ALA A 187 -6.22 3.09 -4.59
CA ALA A 187 -5.90 3.33 -3.19
C ALA A 187 -7.03 4.02 -2.43
N VAL A 188 -7.64 5.07 -3.03
CA VAL A 188 -8.77 5.77 -2.42
C VAL A 188 -9.99 4.87 -2.33
N ALA A 189 -10.33 4.13 -3.39
CA ALA A 189 -11.44 3.19 -3.35
C ALA A 189 -11.25 2.09 -2.30
N TYR A 190 -10.00 1.62 -2.15
CA TYR A 190 -9.64 0.64 -1.13
C TYR A 190 -9.85 1.23 0.28
N GLN A 191 -9.34 2.44 0.55
CA GLN A 191 -9.50 3.09 1.85
C GLN A 191 -10.98 3.31 2.19
N ILE A 192 -11.79 3.77 1.23
CA ILE A 192 -13.24 3.91 1.43
C ILE A 192 -13.89 2.56 1.78
N ALA A 193 -13.49 1.49 1.09
CA ALA A 193 -14.06 0.16 1.34
C ALA A 193 -13.68 -0.41 2.71
N ASP A 194 -12.47 -0.12 3.19
CA ASP A 194 -11.95 -0.46 4.51
C ASP A 194 -12.72 0.32 5.59
N ASP A 195 -12.79 1.63 5.48
CA ASP A 195 -13.53 2.53 6.37
C ASP A 195 -15.02 2.14 6.53
N LEU A 196 -15.65 1.66 5.45
CA LEU A 196 -17.03 1.15 5.49
C LEU A 196 -17.19 -0.11 6.36
N GLY A 197 -16.12 -0.91 6.51
CA GLY A 197 -16.06 -2.08 7.38
C GLY A 197 -15.81 -1.72 8.82
N ASP A 198 -14.88 -0.80 9.06
CA ASP A 198 -14.30 -0.54 10.37
C ASP A 198 -14.93 0.66 11.11
N TYR A 199 -15.96 1.28 10.53
CA TYR A 199 -16.61 2.47 11.08
C TYR A 199 -16.96 2.41 12.59
N PRO A 200 -17.54 1.29 13.13
CA PRO A 200 -17.85 1.23 14.56
C PRO A 200 -16.60 1.28 15.45
N GLN A 201 -15.49 0.71 15.01
CA GLN A 201 -14.23 0.68 15.73
C GLN A 201 -13.52 2.04 15.63
N ASP A 202 -13.45 2.60 14.42
CA ASP A 202 -12.85 3.90 14.15
C ASP A 202 -13.51 5.02 14.93
N GLN A 203 -14.84 4.97 15.05
CA GLN A 203 -15.60 5.94 15.84
C GLN A 203 -15.24 5.88 17.35
N GLN A 204 -14.96 4.69 17.88
CA GLN A 204 -14.60 4.53 19.30
C GLN A 204 -13.22 5.12 19.62
N VAL A 205 -12.28 5.03 18.68
CA VAL A 205 -10.90 5.52 18.87
C VAL A 205 -10.68 6.92 18.27
N GLY A 206 -11.68 7.49 17.62
CA GLY A 206 -11.60 8.80 16.98
C GLY A 206 -10.70 8.80 15.74
N ALA A 207 -10.56 7.66 15.05
CA ALA A 207 -9.81 7.55 13.82
C ALA A 207 -10.54 8.24 12.65
N LEU A 208 -9.77 8.68 11.64
CA LEU A 208 -10.32 9.24 10.42
C LEU A 208 -11.10 8.15 9.67
N ASN A 209 -12.36 8.45 9.32
CA ASN A 209 -13.20 7.54 8.57
C ASN A 209 -14.08 8.34 7.59
N VAL A 210 -14.24 7.85 6.37
CA VAL A 210 -15.02 8.52 5.30
C VAL A 210 -16.44 8.84 5.72
N LEU A 211 -17.10 7.97 6.49
CA LEU A 211 -18.48 8.21 6.93
C LEU A 211 -18.56 9.39 7.92
N SER A 212 -17.59 9.50 8.83
CA SER A 212 -17.47 10.65 9.73
C SER A 212 -17.27 11.96 8.96
N VAL A 213 -16.44 11.93 7.93
CA VAL A 213 -16.19 13.10 7.05
C VAL A 213 -17.45 13.52 6.31
N VAL A 214 -18.17 12.57 5.70
CA VAL A 214 -19.41 12.86 4.94
C VAL A 214 -20.53 13.34 5.88
N CYS A 215 -20.62 12.84 7.10
CA CYS A 215 -21.61 13.25 8.10
C CYS A 215 -21.27 14.58 8.80
N CYS A 216 -20.04 15.09 8.68
CA CYS A 216 -19.50 16.19 9.50
C CYS A 216 -20.36 17.47 9.50
N HIS A 217 -21.13 17.72 8.45
CA HIS A 217 -21.98 18.91 8.34
C HIS A 217 -23.42 18.73 8.83
N GLY A 218 -23.75 17.56 9.44
CA GLY A 218 -25.06 17.34 10.08
C GLY A 218 -26.28 17.30 9.14
N THR A 219 -26.06 17.37 7.82
CA THR A 219 -27.13 17.37 6.80
C THR A 219 -27.40 16.01 6.18
N VAL A 220 -26.50 15.03 6.42
CA VAL A 220 -26.51 13.71 5.79
C VAL A 220 -26.64 12.65 6.87
N SER A 221 -27.63 11.75 6.73
CA SER A 221 -27.74 10.58 7.62
C SER A 221 -26.62 9.55 7.37
N LEU A 222 -26.37 8.68 8.32
CA LEU A 222 -25.34 7.63 8.18
C LEU A 222 -25.60 6.72 6.96
N ASP A 223 -26.88 6.40 6.67
CA ASP A 223 -27.22 5.57 5.52
C ASP A 223 -26.98 6.31 4.19
N GLN A 224 -27.27 7.60 4.16
CA GLN A 224 -26.92 8.44 3.01
C GLN A 224 -25.41 8.58 2.83
N ALA A 225 -24.65 8.75 3.93
CA ALA A 225 -23.20 8.80 3.89
C ALA A 225 -22.60 7.48 3.36
N ARG A 226 -23.15 6.33 3.77
CA ARG A 226 -22.78 5.02 3.23
C ARG A 226 -23.00 4.93 1.72
N THR A 227 -24.16 5.38 1.25
CA THR A 227 -24.48 5.37 -0.18
C THR A 227 -23.49 6.25 -0.95
N ILE A 228 -23.24 7.49 -0.49
CA ILE A 228 -22.27 8.41 -1.11
C ILE A 228 -20.86 7.78 -1.17
N ALA A 229 -20.40 7.18 -0.08
CA ALA A 229 -19.09 6.56 -0.02
C ALA A 229 -18.98 5.34 -0.96
N ILE A 230 -20.00 4.48 -0.99
CA ILE A 230 -20.04 3.32 -1.91
C ILE A 230 -20.04 3.77 -3.36
N ASP A 231 -20.88 4.72 -3.72
CA ASP A 231 -20.98 5.25 -5.10
C ASP A 231 -19.66 5.84 -5.54
N ARG A 232 -18.99 6.59 -4.65
CA ARG A 232 -17.66 7.15 -4.93
C ARG A 232 -16.59 6.08 -5.13
N ALA A 233 -16.56 5.06 -4.29
CA ALA A 233 -15.63 3.95 -4.45
C ALA A 233 -15.87 3.18 -5.76
N ILE A 234 -17.11 2.96 -6.15
CA ILE A 234 -17.48 2.33 -7.43
C ILE A 234 -17.01 3.17 -8.61
N GLU A 235 -17.22 4.49 -8.57
CA GLU A 235 -16.74 5.42 -9.61
C GLU A 235 -15.21 5.35 -9.76
N LEU A 236 -14.47 5.41 -8.65
CA LEU A 236 -13.02 5.32 -8.64
C LEU A 236 -12.50 3.98 -9.17
N LEU A 237 -13.15 2.87 -8.83
CA LEU A 237 -12.77 1.56 -9.36
C LEU A 237 -13.02 1.44 -10.85
N ARG A 238 -14.12 1.97 -11.37
CA ARG A 238 -14.40 2.00 -12.81
C ARG A 238 -13.34 2.83 -13.54
N ARG A 239 -13.04 4.03 -13.03
CA ARG A 239 -11.97 4.87 -13.57
C ARG A 239 -10.61 4.14 -13.53
N CYS A 240 -10.27 3.53 -12.40
CA CYS A 240 -9.06 2.72 -12.29
C CYS A 240 -8.98 1.64 -13.38
N MET A 241 -10.09 0.95 -13.65
CA MET A 241 -10.13 -0.11 -14.65
C MET A 241 -9.99 0.43 -16.09
N ASP A 242 -10.62 1.55 -16.41
CA ASP A 242 -10.55 2.17 -17.74
C ASP A 242 -9.15 2.72 -18.01
N ASP A 243 -8.52 3.36 -17.04
CA ASP A 243 -7.16 3.88 -17.13
C ASP A 243 -6.13 2.73 -17.19
N ALA A 244 -6.30 1.70 -16.37
CA ALA A 244 -5.41 0.54 -16.35
C ALA A 244 -5.41 -0.26 -17.66
N ALA A 245 -6.53 -0.28 -18.39
CA ALA A 245 -6.61 -0.92 -19.69
C ALA A 245 -5.74 -0.23 -20.77
N GLN A 246 -5.34 1.02 -20.55
CA GLN A 246 -4.47 1.79 -21.44
C GLN A 246 -2.97 1.57 -21.15
N LEU A 247 -2.63 0.91 -20.02
CA LEU A 247 -1.25 0.57 -19.70
C LEU A 247 -0.71 -0.52 -20.65
N PRO A 248 0.61 -0.48 -20.97
CA PRO A 248 1.16 -1.35 -21.99
C PRO A 248 1.14 -2.83 -21.56
N ARG A 249 0.95 -3.71 -22.55
CA ARG A 249 1.10 -5.17 -22.40
C ARG A 249 0.33 -5.78 -21.24
N ASN A 250 -0.79 -5.18 -20.81
CA ASN A 250 -1.59 -5.67 -19.70
C ASN A 250 -0.81 -5.77 -18.35
N CYS A 251 0.21 -4.92 -18.16
CA CYS A 251 1.08 -4.96 -16.98
C CYS A 251 0.35 -4.68 -15.65
N SER A 252 -0.86 -4.13 -15.71
CA SER A 252 -1.72 -3.83 -14.56
C SER A 252 -2.71 -4.95 -14.20
N ALA A 253 -2.67 -6.13 -14.85
CA ALA A 253 -3.74 -7.13 -14.73
C ALA A 253 -3.98 -7.63 -13.30
N VAL A 254 -2.95 -7.73 -12.46
CA VAL A 254 -3.11 -8.11 -11.04
C VAL A 254 -3.91 -7.04 -10.29
N MET A 255 -3.56 -5.76 -10.45
CA MET A 255 -4.31 -4.65 -9.83
C MET A 255 -5.75 -4.60 -10.35
N LEU A 256 -5.96 -4.78 -11.66
CA LEU A 256 -7.29 -4.92 -12.28
C LEU A 256 -8.10 -6.06 -11.68
N GLY A 257 -7.48 -7.20 -11.39
CA GLY A 257 -8.12 -8.34 -10.73
C GLY A 257 -8.67 -7.96 -9.36
N HIS A 258 -7.88 -7.26 -8.56
CA HIS A 258 -8.30 -6.74 -7.25
C HIS A 258 -9.39 -5.68 -7.37
N ALA A 259 -9.26 -4.73 -8.31
CA ALA A 259 -10.27 -3.69 -8.54
C ALA A 259 -11.63 -4.30 -8.92
N ARG A 260 -11.65 -5.30 -9.81
CA ARG A 260 -12.87 -6.03 -10.20
C ARG A 260 -13.50 -6.80 -9.03
N ALA A 261 -12.67 -7.43 -8.20
CA ALA A 261 -13.18 -8.17 -7.04
C ALA A 261 -13.82 -7.22 -6.02
N MET A 262 -13.20 -6.07 -5.77
CA MET A 262 -13.71 -5.03 -4.87
C MET A 262 -14.99 -4.41 -5.42
N LEU A 263 -15.04 -4.08 -6.72
CA LEU A 263 -16.21 -3.52 -7.39
C LEU A 263 -17.44 -4.43 -7.21
N ARG A 264 -17.30 -5.74 -7.46
CA ARG A 264 -18.38 -6.71 -7.25
C ARG A 264 -18.89 -6.73 -5.80
N LYS A 265 -18.00 -6.64 -4.82
CA LYS A 265 -18.36 -6.60 -3.39
C LYS A 265 -19.16 -5.33 -3.04
N LEU A 266 -18.72 -4.18 -3.55
CA LEU A 266 -19.39 -2.90 -3.31
C LEU A 266 -20.75 -2.81 -4.02
N GLU A 267 -20.85 -3.28 -5.26
CA GLU A 267 -22.13 -3.36 -5.99
C GLU A 267 -23.14 -4.27 -5.29
N ALA A 268 -22.69 -5.41 -4.75
CA ALA A 268 -23.55 -6.28 -3.94
C ALA A 268 -24.04 -5.61 -2.66
N LYS A 269 -23.19 -4.86 -1.96
CA LYS A 269 -23.56 -4.06 -0.78
C LYS A 269 -24.56 -2.95 -1.14
N ALA A 270 -24.40 -2.29 -2.27
CA ALA A 270 -25.30 -1.23 -2.74
C ALA A 270 -26.74 -1.74 -2.99
N ILE A 271 -26.89 -3.03 -3.39
CA ILE A 271 -28.20 -3.65 -3.70
C ILE A 271 -28.80 -4.34 -2.45
N GLY A 272 -28.18 -4.22 -1.27
CA GLY A 272 -28.67 -4.83 -0.03
C GLY A 272 -28.53 -6.35 0.04
N GLN A 273 -27.70 -6.97 -0.80
CA GLN A 273 -27.42 -8.41 -0.74
C GLN A 273 -26.46 -8.72 0.41
N PRO A 274 -26.69 -9.77 1.22
CA PRO A 274 -25.74 -10.19 2.23
C PRO A 274 -24.44 -10.65 1.56
N THR A 275 -23.38 -9.88 1.72
CA THR A 275 -22.03 -10.31 1.35
C THR A 275 -21.46 -11.16 2.48
N PRO A 276 -20.78 -12.30 2.19
CA PRO A 276 -20.05 -13.04 3.21
C PRO A 276 -19.04 -12.08 3.89
N ILE A 277 -19.04 -12.10 5.22
CA ILE A 277 -18.08 -11.34 6.04
C ILE A 277 -16.75 -12.11 5.95
N GLU A 278 -16.07 -11.98 4.83
CA GLU A 278 -14.63 -12.22 4.77
C GLU A 278 -13.98 -10.84 4.88
N SER A 279 -13.28 -10.61 5.99
CA SER A 279 -12.46 -9.42 6.21
C SER A 279 -11.63 -9.14 4.95
N MET A 280 -11.65 -7.89 4.49
CA MET A 280 -10.81 -7.45 3.36
C MET A 280 -9.34 -7.41 3.76
N GLN A 281 -8.74 -8.54 4.11
CA GLN A 281 -7.31 -8.65 4.38
C GLN A 281 -6.49 -8.67 3.08
N TYR A 282 -6.69 -7.69 2.19
CA TYR A 282 -6.03 -7.71 0.89
C TYR A 282 -4.80 -6.81 0.77
N VAL A 283 -4.52 -5.90 1.71
CA VAL A 283 -3.43 -4.91 1.56
C VAL A 283 -2.62 -4.69 2.86
N GLY A 284 -3.00 -5.32 3.95
CA GLY A 284 -2.25 -5.24 5.22
C GLY A 284 -0.93 -6.01 5.23
#